data_cf55bddac59889eb514603069c267e80
#
_entry.id   cf55bddac59889eb514603069c267e80
#
_cell.length_a   1.000
_cell.length_b   1.000
_cell.length_c   1.000
_cell.angle_alpha   90.00
_cell.angle_beta   90.00
_cell.angle_gamma   90.00
#
_symmetry.space_group_name_H-M   'P 1'
#
loop_
_entity.id
_entity.type
_entity.pdbx_description
1 polymer ?
#
loop_
_entity_poly.entity_id
_entity_poly.type
_entity_poly.pdbx_seq_one_letter_code
_entity_poly.pdbx_strand_id
1 'polypeptide(L)'
;MKALIAALGLVLLGGCRVHTLDDGPYTFTLGEILRDDCALAASGGVVPGGTLRTEGHLVSLALDEPELRLVGTYRSGLEEMTLDGSLSNSSRTLRGRECLVDNVTFHLDTVTTSQSTFTGAMSVNYEARQPDECTCRFWFKLDAARR
;
A
#
# COMPACT_ATOMS: atom_id res chain seq x y z
N MET A 1 -17.61 19.54 63.00
CA MET A 1 -17.61 18.40 62.10
C MET A 1 -17.48 18.93 60.67
N LYS A 2 -16.30 18.83 60.05
CA LYS A 2 -16.04 19.29 58.67
C LYS A 2 -15.86 18.06 57.82
N ALA A 3 -16.81 17.78 56.93
CA ALA A 3 -16.74 16.69 55.97
C ALA A 3 -15.87 17.10 54.82
N LEU A 4 -14.71 16.42 54.64
CA LEU A 4 -13.85 16.53 53.47
C LEU A 4 -14.42 15.61 52.38
N ILE A 5 -14.94 16.19 51.32
CA ILE A 5 -15.32 15.46 50.09
C ILE A 5 -14.07 15.35 49.23
N ALA A 6 -13.47 14.17 49.21
CA ALA A 6 -12.40 13.84 48.27
C ALA A 6 -13.01 13.56 46.92
N ALA A 7 -12.90 14.49 45.98
CA ALA A 7 -13.26 14.28 44.58
C ALA A 7 -12.15 13.44 43.93
N LEU A 8 -12.45 12.14 43.73
CA LEU A 8 -11.58 11.22 43.01
C LEU A 8 -11.73 11.50 41.50
N GLY A 9 -10.81 12.28 40.92
CA GLY A 9 -10.75 12.56 39.50
C GLY A 9 -10.34 11.28 38.73
N LEU A 10 -11.31 10.68 38.07
CA LEU A 10 -11.07 9.56 37.16
C LEU A 10 -10.42 10.11 35.87
N VAL A 11 -9.10 10.08 35.82
CA VAL A 11 -8.37 10.38 34.57
C VAL A 11 -8.59 9.20 33.64
N LEU A 12 -9.51 9.37 32.70
CA LEU A 12 -9.66 8.48 31.55
C LEU A 12 -8.43 8.65 30.68
N LEU A 13 -7.43 7.82 30.88
CA LEU A 13 -6.32 7.63 29.95
C LEU A 13 -6.91 6.97 28.70
N GLY A 14 -7.38 7.78 27.77
CA GLY A 14 -7.68 7.37 26.41
C GLY A 14 -6.35 7.00 25.74
N GLY A 15 -5.87 5.77 25.98
CA GLY A 15 -4.71 5.25 25.31
C GLY A 15 -4.99 5.24 23.81
N CYS A 16 -4.20 5.99 23.04
CA CYS A 16 -4.12 5.82 21.60
C CYS A 16 -3.80 4.34 21.35
N ARG A 17 -4.77 3.58 20.86
CA ARG A 17 -4.55 2.19 20.47
C ARG A 17 -3.76 2.24 19.16
N VAL A 18 -2.50 1.89 19.22
CA VAL A 18 -1.70 1.59 18.04
C VAL A 18 -2.33 0.38 17.37
N HIS A 19 -2.82 0.54 16.16
CA HIS A 19 -3.40 -0.55 15.40
C HIS A 19 -2.27 -1.32 14.71
N THR A 20 -2.09 -2.59 15.09
CA THR A 20 -1.24 -3.52 14.34
C THR A 20 -2.11 -4.21 13.31
N LEU A 21 -1.70 -4.19 12.05
CA LEU A 21 -2.40 -4.89 10.98
C LEU A 21 -2.35 -6.40 11.18
N ASP A 22 -3.47 -7.04 10.98
CA ASP A 22 -3.57 -8.49 10.95
C ASP A 22 -2.96 -9.06 9.67
N ASP A 23 -2.20 -10.13 9.80
CA ASP A 23 -1.73 -10.91 8.65
C ASP A 23 -2.90 -11.54 7.89
N GLY A 24 -2.75 -11.67 6.59
CA GLY A 24 -3.72 -12.36 5.75
C GLY A 24 -3.97 -11.69 4.39
N PRO A 25 -4.99 -12.18 3.66
CA PRO A 25 -5.34 -11.65 2.36
C PRO A 25 -6.11 -10.32 2.48
N TYR A 26 -5.77 -9.36 1.62
CA TYR A 26 -6.40 -8.05 1.50
C TYR A 26 -6.92 -7.84 0.09
N THR A 27 -8.07 -7.20 -0.02
CA THR A 27 -8.59 -6.66 -1.29
C THR A 27 -8.28 -5.18 -1.36
N PHE A 28 -7.85 -4.71 -2.54
CA PHE A 28 -7.58 -3.31 -2.78
C PHE A 28 -8.72 -2.69 -3.58
N THR A 29 -9.13 -1.50 -3.16
CA THR A 29 -10.07 -0.66 -3.90
C THR A 29 -9.30 0.54 -4.42
N LEU A 30 -9.33 0.74 -5.74
CA LEU A 30 -8.71 1.90 -6.38
C LEU A 30 -9.43 3.17 -5.93
N GLY A 31 -8.65 4.12 -5.45
CA GLY A 31 -9.09 5.47 -5.13
C GLY A 31 -8.79 6.47 -6.23
N GLU A 32 -8.37 7.67 -5.84
CA GLU A 32 -8.02 8.76 -6.75
C GLU A 32 -6.77 8.42 -7.58
N ILE A 33 -6.84 8.62 -8.89
CA ILE A 33 -5.69 8.56 -9.79
C ILE A 33 -4.94 9.89 -9.69
N LEU A 34 -3.69 9.83 -9.22
CA LEU A 34 -2.83 10.99 -9.05
C LEU A 34 -2.02 11.28 -10.32
N ARG A 35 -1.67 10.21 -11.07
CA ARG A 35 -0.96 10.29 -12.34
C ARG A 35 -1.17 9.02 -13.16
N ASP A 36 -1.46 9.13 -14.43
CA ASP A 36 -1.58 8.00 -15.35
C ASP A 36 -0.95 8.31 -16.72
N ASP A 37 0.37 8.33 -16.76
CA ASP A 37 1.09 8.48 -18.02
C ASP A 37 1.05 7.18 -18.86
N CYS A 38 0.65 6.07 -18.23
CA CYS A 38 0.64 4.74 -18.84
C CYS A 38 -0.68 4.37 -19.51
N ALA A 39 -1.74 5.15 -19.30
CA ALA A 39 -3.12 4.88 -19.71
C ALA A 39 -3.66 3.55 -19.16
N LEU A 40 -3.34 3.23 -17.89
CA LEU A 40 -3.73 1.99 -17.22
C LEU A 40 -5.08 2.08 -16.52
N ALA A 41 -5.51 3.26 -16.10
CA ALA A 41 -6.78 3.43 -15.39
C ALA A 41 -7.98 2.95 -16.22
N ALA A 42 -7.96 3.20 -17.54
CA ALA A 42 -9.02 2.78 -18.46
C ALA A 42 -9.02 1.27 -18.75
N SER A 43 -7.89 0.57 -18.54
CA SER A 43 -7.73 -0.86 -18.84
C SER A 43 -7.95 -1.77 -17.62
N GLY A 44 -8.28 -1.21 -16.47
CA GLY A 44 -8.44 -1.96 -15.22
C GLY A 44 -7.12 -2.54 -14.68
N GLY A 45 -5.99 -2.02 -15.12
CA GLY A 45 -4.63 -2.48 -14.75
C GLY A 45 -4.22 -2.16 -13.32
N VAL A 46 -5.10 -2.44 -12.37
CA VAL A 46 -4.91 -2.17 -10.94
C VAL A 46 -4.67 -3.47 -10.20
N VAL A 47 -3.82 -3.42 -9.21
CA VAL A 47 -3.53 -4.55 -8.33
C VAL A 47 -4.80 -4.92 -7.53
N PRO A 48 -5.39 -6.12 -7.72
CA PRO A 48 -6.66 -6.47 -7.10
C PRO A 48 -6.54 -6.73 -5.59
N GLY A 49 -5.35 -7.04 -5.11
CA GLY A 49 -5.08 -7.34 -3.71
C GLY A 49 -3.74 -8.03 -3.49
N GLY A 50 -3.58 -8.59 -2.30
CA GLY A 50 -2.38 -9.32 -1.93
C GLY A 50 -2.47 -9.92 -0.54
N THR A 51 -1.46 -10.69 -0.16
CA THR A 51 -1.35 -11.29 1.17
C THR A 51 -0.28 -10.57 1.98
N LEU A 52 -0.70 -9.94 3.07
CA LEU A 52 0.18 -9.24 4.02
C LEU A 52 0.72 -10.21 5.06
N ARG A 53 1.99 -10.05 5.38
CA ARG A 53 2.65 -10.70 6.52
C ARG A 53 3.54 -9.71 7.25
N THR A 54 3.47 -9.74 8.57
CA THR A 54 4.29 -8.90 9.45
C THR A 54 5.19 -9.78 10.31
N GLU A 55 6.45 -9.41 10.43
CA GLU A 55 7.43 -10.09 11.27
C GLU A 55 8.28 -9.04 12.01
N GLY A 56 7.83 -8.70 13.20
CA GLY A 56 8.39 -7.56 13.95
C GLY A 56 8.09 -6.24 13.25
N HIS A 57 9.14 -5.55 12.79
CA HIS A 57 8.98 -4.34 11.95
C HIS A 57 9.11 -4.61 10.46
N LEU A 58 9.39 -5.84 10.07
CA LEU A 58 9.42 -6.20 8.66
C LEU A 58 8.01 -6.51 8.19
N VAL A 59 7.69 -6.02 7.00
CA VAL A 59 6.40 -6.26 6.35
C VAL A 59 6.67 -6.77 4.95
N SER A 60 5.89 -7.75 4.55
CA SER A 60 5.84 -8.21 3.16
C SER A 60 4.41 -8.27 2.67
N LEU A 61 4.20 -7.86 1.43
CA LEU A 61 2.93 -7.91 0.74
C LEU A 61 3.14 -8.65 -0.58
N ALA A 62 2.65 -9.89 -0.64
CA ALA A 62 2.64 -10.65 -1.88
C ALA A 62 1.41 -10.24 -2.68
N LEU A 63 1.62 -9.52 -3.79
CA LEU A 63 0.55 -9.10 -4.69
C LEU A 63 -0.04 -10.31 -5.42
N ASP A 64 -1.36 -10.31 -5.63
CA ASP A 64 -2.04 -11.38 -6.36
C ASP A 64 -1.74 -11.28 -7.86
N GLU A 65 -1.67 -10.05 -8.39
CA GLU A 65 -1.37 -9.75 -9.78
C GLU A 65 -0.78 -8.32 -9.93
N PRO A 66 0.42 -8.14 -10.52
CA PRO A 66 1.34 -9.18 -10.94
C PRO A 66 1.88 -9.98 -9.75
N GLU A 67 2.29 -11.23 -9.97
CA GLU A 67 2.90 -12.05 -8.92
C GLU A 67 4.24 -11.46 -8.49
N LEU A 68 4.19 -10.65 -7.43
CA LEU A 68 5.32 -9.87 -6.92
C LEU A 68 5.21 -9.74 -5.41
N ARG A 69 6.34 -9.81 -4.72
CA ARG A 69 6.41 -9.50 -3.31
C ARG A 69 7.03 -8.12 -3.09
N LEU A 70 6.26 -7.23 -2.48
CA LEU A 70 6.78 -6.00 -1.91
C LEU A 70 7.29 -6.28 -0.50
N VAL A 71 8.40 -5.65 -0.14
CA VAL A 71 9.00 -5.78 1.20
C VAL A 71 9.36 -4.42 1.75
N GLY A 72 9.30 -4.29 3.06
CA GLY A 72 9.63 -3.01 3.69
C GLY A 72 9.47 -3.04 5.19
N THR A 73 9.13 -1.89 5.76
CA THR A 73 9.10 -1.70 7.21
C THR A 73 7.77 -1.12 7.67
N TYR A 74 7.36 -1.57 8.85
CA TYR A 74 6.24 -1.03 9.59
C TYR A 74 6.76 -0.17 10.75
N ARG A 75 6.32 1.07 10.82
CA ARG A 75 6.62 1.98 11.92
C ARG A 75 5.50 1.94 12.95
N SER A 76 5.65 1.05 13.93
CA SER A 76 4.76 1.04 15.09
C SER A 76 4.83 2.40 15.81
N GLY A 77 3.69 2.97 16.11
CA GLY A 77 3.57 4.32 16.71
C GLY A 77 3.24 5.42 15.71
N LEU A 78 3.54 5.24 14.41
CA LEU A 78 3.05 6.09 13.32
C LEU A 78 2.02 5.37 12.45
N GLU A 79 1.85 4.06 12.66
CA GLU A 79 0.92 3.22 11.89
C GLU A 79 1.19 3.24 10.39
N GLU A 80 2.44 3.51 10.01
CA GLU A 80 2.89 3.68 8.63
C GLU A 80 3.63 2.44 8.14
N MET A 81 3.39 2.07 6.88
CA MET A 81 4.20 1.08 6.17
C MET A 81 4.73 1.70 4.88
N THR A 82 5.99 1.42 4.60
CA THR A 82 6.61 1.70 3.29
C THR A 82 7.11 0.39 2.73
N LEU A 83 6.67 0.04 1.53
CA LEU A 83 6.96 -1.23 0.86
C LEU A 83 7.45 -0.97 -0.57
N ASP A 84 8.49 -1.68 -0.96
CA ASP A 84 9.09 -1.60 -2.29
C ASP A 84 9.21 -2.98 -2.92
N GLY A 85 9.15 -3.03 -4.25
CA GLY A 85 9.39 -4.23 -5.03
C GLY A 85 9.65 -3.92 -6.49
N SER A 86 10.22 -4.86 -7.21
CA SER A 86 10.50 -4.71 -8.64
C SER A 86 10.36 -6.01 -9.41
N LEU A 87 9.98 -5.86 -10.67
CA LEU A 87 9.98 -6.93 -11.68
C LEU A 87 10.92 -6.52 -12.81
N SER A 88 11.64 -7.50 -13.36
CA SER A 88 12.54 -7.27 -14.48
C SER A 88 12.08 -8.05 -15.72
N ASN A 89 12.42 -7.53 -16.90
CA ASN A 89 12.21 -8.20 -18.20
C ASN A 89 10.77 -8.67 -18.40
N SER A 90 9.81 -7.78 -18.32
CA SER A 90 8.38 -8.10 -18.50
C SER A 90 7.81 -7.48 -19.77
N SER A 91 6.87 -8.18 -20.41
CA SER A 91 6.02 -7.59 -21.45
C SER A 91 4.76 -7.02 -20.83
N ARG A 92 4.40 -5.78 -21.20
CA ARG A 92 3.23 -5.06 -20.69
C ARG A 92 2.55 -4.28 -21.79
N THR A 93 1.23 -4.20 -21.73
CA THR A 93 0.48 -3.29 -22.60
C THR A 93 0.39 -1.93 -21.92
N LEU A 94 1.09 -0.95 -22.44
CA LEU A 94 1.10 0.43 -21.95
C LEU A 94 0.65 1.36 -23.07
N ARG A 95 -0.26 2.30 -22.77
CA ARG A 95 -0.83 3.24 -23.76
C ARG A 95 -1.42 2.52 -24.99
N GLY A 96 -1.98 1.32 -24.79
CA GLY A 96 -2.59 0.53 -25.85
C GLY A 96 -1.62 -0.19 -26.79
N ARG A 97 -0.33 -0.26 -26.46
CA ARG A 97 0.70 -0.99 -27.24
C ARG A 97 1.49 -1.95 -26.37
N GLU A 98 2.02 -3.01 -26.95
CA GLU A 98 2.93 -3.90 -26.26
C GLU A 98 4.29 -3.25 -26.07
N CYS A 99 4.80 -3.29 -24.84
CA CYS A 99 6.05 -2.72 -24.40
C CYS A 99 6.92 -3.81 -23.76
N LEU A 100 8.19 -3.86 -24.15
CA LEU A 100 9.21 -4.62 -23.43
C LEU A 100 9.78 -3.71 -22.33
N VAL A 101 9.54 -4.08 -21.10
CA VAL A 101 9.93 -3.29 -19.93
C VAL A 101 11.10 -3.96 -19.24
N ASP A 102 12.21 -3.23 -19.08
CA ASP A 102 13.40 -3.73 -18.40
C ASP A 102 13.18 -3.85 -16.92
N ASN A 103 12.53 -2.84 -16.32
CA ASN A 103 12.27 -2.78 -14.91
C ASN A 103 10.91 -2.14 -14.63
N VAL A 104 10.16 -2.75 -13.72
CA VAL A 104 8.93 -2.17 -13.15
C VAL A 104 9.14 -2.05 -11.66
N THR A 105 9.15 -0.84 -11.12
CA THR A 105 9.29 -0.60 -9.69
C THR A 105 7.96 -0.21 -9.08
N PHE A 106 7.65 -0.84 -7.95
CA PHE A 106 6.46 -0.58 -7.13
C PHE A 106 6.92 0.06 -5.82
N HIS A 107 6.26 1.12 -5.44
CA HIS A 107 6.44 1.77 -4.15
C HIS A 107 5.08 2.03 -3.54
N LEU A 108 4.87 1.59 -2.30
CA LEU A 108 3.62 1.71 -1.58
C LEU A 108 3.86 2.34 -0.21
N ASP A 109 3.30 3.53 -0.01
CA ASP A 109 3.21 4.18 1.30
C ASP A 109 1.80 4.06 1.84
N THR A 110 1.65 3.63 3.09
CA THR A 110 0.35 3.41 3.70
C THR A 110 0.26 3.93 5.13
N VAL A 111 -0.98 4.16 5.56
CA VAL A 111 -1.34 4.40 6.95
C VAL A 111 -2.40 3.39 7.37
N THR A 112 -2.16 2.71 8.48
CA THR A 112 -3.11 1.76 9.08
C THR A 112 -4.29 2.51 9.68
N THR A 113 -5.50 2.16 9.30
CA THR A 113 -6.74 2.79 9.78
C THR A 113 -7.47 1.93 10.81
N SER A 114 -7.23 0.61 10.79
CA SER A 114 -7.71 -0.35 11.79
C SER A 114 -6.82 -1.60 11.76
N GLN A 115 -7.10 -2.61 12.57
CA GLN A 115 -6.41 -3.90 12.52
C GLN A 115 -6.60 -4.66 11.19
N SER A 116 -7.64 -4.33 10.45
CA SER A 116 -8.02 -5.02 9.20
C SER A 116 -8.08 -4.11 7.98
N THR A 117 -7.70 -2.85 8.11
CA THR A 117 -7.76 -1.87 7.01
C THR A 117 -6.56 -0.92 7.02
N PHE A 118 -6.12 -0.55 5.84
CA PHE A 118 -5.17 0.54 5.64
C PHE A 118 -5.52 1.33 4.37
N THR A 119 -5.05 2.56 4.31
CA THR A 119 -5.12 3.40 3.11
C THR A 119 -3.71 3.75 2.67
N GLY A 120 -3.53 4.07 1.39
CA GLY A 120 -2.21 4.43 0.93
C GLY A 120 -2.17 4.97 -0.48
N ALA A 121 -0.94 5.17 -0.96
CA ALA A 121 -0.66 5.54 -2.32
C ALA A 121 0.39 4.60 -2.91
N MET A 122 0.09 4.05 -4.08
CA MET A 122 1.00 3.19 -4.82
C MET A 122 1.48 3.90 -6.07
N SER A 123 2.78 3.94 -6.27
CA SER A 123 3.40 4.35 -7.52
C SER A 123 4.04 3.17 -8.22
N VAL A 124 3.78 3.06 -9.52
CA VAL A 124 4.36 2.04 -10.39
C VAL A 124 5.09 2.75 -11.51
N ASN A 125 6.41 2.53 -11.61
CA ASN A 125 7.24 3.13 -12.65
C ASN A 125 7.66 2.03 -13.62
N TYR A 126 7.43 2.26 -14.89
CA TYR A 126 7.83 1.39 -15.99
C TYR A 126 9.02 2.01 -16.71
N GLU A 127 10.13 1.29 -16.73
CA GLU A 127 11.34 1.66 -17.47
C GLU A 127 11.50 0.71 -18.64
N ALA A 128 11.24 1.21 -19.83
CA ALA A 128 11.28 0.40 -21.06
C ALA A 128 12.61 0.62 -21.78
N ARG A 129 13.17 -0.47 -22.30
CA ARG A 129 14.36 -0.44 -23.15
C ARG A 129 14.04 0.16 -24.51
N GLN A 130 12.94 -0.24 -25.09
CA GLN A 130 12.43 0.26 -26.37
C GLN A 130 10.94 -0.07 -26.52
N PRO A 131 10.12 0.78 -27.14
CA PRO A 131 10.45 2.19 -27.40
C PRO A 131 10.46 3.03 -26.11
N ASP A 132 11.22 4.12 -26.10
CA ASP A 132 11.29 5.04 -24.93
C ASP A 132 9.91 5.57 -24.52
N GLU A 133 8.98 5.63 -25.47
CA GLU A 133 7.57 6.00 -25.24
C GLU A 133 6.83 5.07 -24.27
N CYS A 134 7.37 3.87 -24.03
CA CYS A 134 6.86 2.92 -23.04
C CYS A 134 7.31 3.23 -21.60
N THR A 135 8.25 4.14 -21.42
CA THR A 135 8.61 4.62 -20.07
C THR A 135 7.51 5.54 -19.56
N CYS A 136 6.89 5.16 -18.45
CA CYS A 136 5.76 5.90 -17.90
C CYS A 136 5.57 5.61 -16.40
N ARG A 137 4.74 6.41 -15.75
CA ARG A 137 4.38 6.26 -14.34
C ARG A 137 2.87 6.18 -14.17
N PHE A 138 2.45 5.27 -13.30
CA PHE A 138 1.10 5.18 -12.78
C PHE A 138 1.12 5.39 -11.27
N TRP A 139 0.36 6.35 -10.75
CA TRP A 139 0.31 6.69 -9.34
C TRP A 139 -1.14 6.89 -8.90
N PHE A 140 -1.55 6.21 -7.84
CA PHE A 140 -2.93 6.19 -7.39
C PHE A 140 -3.03 5.97 -5.88
N LYS A 141 -4.13 6.44 -5.31
CA LYS A 141 -4.54 6.11 -3.94
C LYS A 141 -5.28 4.77 -3.94
N LEU A 142 -5.20 4.06 -2.83
CA LEU A 142 -5.94 2.82 -2.61
C LEU A 142 -6.42 2.70 -1.16
N ASP A 143 -7.52 1.99 -1.01
CA ASP A 143 -8.01 1.50 0.26
C ASP A 143 -7.89 -0.02 0.28
N ALA A 144 -7.45 -0.57 1.40
CA ALA A 144 -7.26 -2.00 1.58
C ALA A 144 -8.07 -2.51 2.76
N ALA A 145 -8.77 -3.61 2.55
CA ALA A 145 -9.53 -4.30 3.58
C ALA A 145 -9.21 -5.80 3.56
N ARG A 146 -9.05 -6.38 4.76
CA ARG A 146 -8.84 -7.82 4.92
C ARG A 146 -10.06 -8.59 4.43
N ARG A 147 -9.83 -9.70 3.70
CA ARG A 147 -10.87 -10.63 3.25
C ARG A 147 -11.35 -11.53 4.37
#